data_60e4a0b00e7cfcc3dd93f491b87f6b1e
#
_entry.id   60e4a0b00e7cfcc3dd93f491b87f6b1e
#
_cell.length_a   1.000
_cell.length_b   1.000
_cell.length_c   1.000
_cell.angle_alpha   90.00
_cell.angle_beta   90.00
_cell.angle_gamma   90.00
#
_symmetry.space_group_name_H-M   'P 1'
#
loop_
_entity.id
_entity.type
_entity.pdbx_description
1 polymer ?
#
loop_
_entity_poly.entity_id
_entity_poly.type
_entity_poly.pdbx_seq_one_letter_code
_entity_poly.pdbx_strand_id
1 'polypeptide(L)'
;MKRMLAFFSALLMAAQLAGCAPWPSSGLKGEFARTLGVDLAGGTTVKEEDTHGGSHGDGETTLILTFVGEERTALEGEIAQADGWKALPLTENLNRVVYEERFGDLCEDVPQDLTDGWYCFLDRHSQAEDPADDSGLFGRASYNFTLAIYDGESGVLYCYEMDT
;
A
#
# COMPACT_ATOMS: atom_id res chain seq x y z
N MET A 1 0.27 -56.31 -42.46
CA MET A 1 -0.49 -55.99 -41.25
C MET A 1 0.49 -55.31 -40.28
N LYS A 2 0.54 -53.98 -40.27
CA LYS A 2 1.41 -53.21 -39.35
C LYS A 2 0.50 -52.43 -38.43
N ARG A 3 0.53 -52.78 -37.14
CA ARG A 3 -0.24 -52.03 -36.10
C ARG A 3 0.58 -50.81 -35.68
N MET A 4 0.05 -49.61 -35.98
CA MET A 4 0.58 -48.33 -35.45
C MET A 4 -0.03 -48.16 -34.05
N LEU A 5 0.87 -48.12 -33.04
CA LEU A 5 0.53 -47.63 -31.70
C LEU A 5 0.62 -46.12 -31.71
N ALA A 6 -0.52 -45.48 -31.47
CA ALA A 6 -0.59 -44.02 -31.20
C ALA A 6 -0.37 -43.81 -29.71
N PHE A 7 0.76 -43.15 -29.35
CA PHE A 7 1.00 -42.65 -28.01
C PHE A 7 0.24 -41.33 -27.82
N PHE A 8 -0.80 -41.33 -27.03
CA PHE A 8 -1.44 -40.11 -26.52
C PHE A 8 -0.62 -39.59 -25.33
N SER A 9 0.19 -38.56 -25.56
CA SER A 9 0.77 -37.80 -24.48
C SER A 9 -0.27 -36.83 -23.93
N ALA A 10 -0.85 -37.19 -22.77
CA ALA A 10 -1.67 -36.28 -22.00
C ALA A 10 -0.75 -35.28 -21.29
N LEU A 11 -0.64 -34.08 -21.84
CA LEU A 11 0.01 -32.93 -21.20
C LEU A 11 -0.91 -32.42 -20.09
N LEU A 12 -0.64 -32.81 -18.85
CA LEU A 12 -1.33 -32.34 -17.66
C LEU A 12 -0.86 -30.90 -17.39
N MET A 13 -1.57 -29.89 -17.89
CA MET A 13 -1.42 -28.49 -17.44
C MET A 13 -1.99 -28.41 -16.03
N ALA A 14 -1.11 -28.45 -15.03
CA ALA A 14 -1.44 -27.98 -13.70
C ALA A 14 -1.56 -26.45 -13.75
N ALA A 15 -2.80 -25.95 -13.93
CA ALA A 15 -3.10 -24.57 -13.64
C ALA A 15 -2.90 -24.36 -12.14
N GLN A 16 -1.80 -23.74 -11.78
CA GLN A 16 -1.61 -23.21 -10.42
C GLN A 16 -2.59 -22.05 -10.27
N LEU A 17 -3.74 -22.32 -9.68
CA LEU A 17 -4.59 -21.31 -9.09
C LEU A 17 -3.78 -20.75 -7.91
N ALA A 18 -3.06 -19.66 -8.13
CA ALA A 18 -2.62 -18.80 -7.07
C ALA A 18 -3.90 -18.26 -6.41
N GLY A 19 -4.43 -19.02 -5.46
CA GLY A 19 -5.53 -18.57 -4.63
C GLY A 19 -4.99 -17.40 -3.82
N CYS A 20 -5.60 -16.24 -3.95
CA CYS A 20 -5.46 -15.17 -2.98
C CYS A 20 -5.84 -15.77 -1.63
N ALA A 21 -4.86 -16.16 -0.83
CA ALA A 21 -5.10 -16.48 0.55
C ALA A 21 -5.60 -15.19 1.23
N PRO A 22 -6.72 -15.22 1.98
CA PRO A 22 -7.15 -14.04 2.69
C PRO A 22 -6.03 -13.64 3.68
N TRP A 23 -5.64 -12.38 3.64
CA TRP A 23 -4.63 -11.81 4.53
C TRP A 23 -5.05 -12.09 5.98
N PRO A 24 -4.22 -12.76 6.80
CA PRO A 24 -4.63 -13.25 8.11
C PRO A 24 -4.68 -12.18 9.20
N SER A 25 -4.27 -10.95 8.91
CA SER A 25 -4.26 -9.86 9.89
C SER A 25 -5.64 -9.22 10.05
N SER A 26 -6.04 -8.97 11.30
CA SER A 26 -7.22 -8.20 11.71
C SER A 26 -6.80 -6.79 12.15
N GLY A 27 -7.76 -5.84 12.21
CA GLY A 27 -7.49 -4.45 12.58
C GLY A 27 -6.82 -3.65 11.45
N LEU A 28 -6.26 -2.49 11.79
CA LEU A 28 -5.68 -1.55 10.82
C LEU A 28 -4.62 -2.19 9.92
N LYS A 29 -3.76 -3.03 10.47
CA LYS A 29 -2.76 -3.76 9.68
C LYS A 29 -3.38 -4.61 8.56
N GLY A 30 -4.50 -5.29 8.84
CA GLY A 30 -5.22 -6.08 7.85
C GLY A 30 -5.98 -5.23 6.84
N GLU A 31 -6.42 -4.06 7.21
CA GLU A 31 -7.08 -3.11 6.33
C GLU A 31 -6.09 -2.52 5.34
N PHE A 32 -4.96 -1.99 5.82
CA PHE A 32 -3.88 -1.50 4.98
C PHE A 32 -3.30 -2.59 4.07
N ALA A 33 -3.10 -3.82 4.57
CA ALA A 33 -2.62 -4.93 3.76
C ALA A 33 -3.52 -5.18 2.53
N ARG A 34 -4.85 -5.18 2.72
CA ARG A 34 -5.81 -5.33 1.61
C ARG A 34 -5.79 -4.15 0.65
N THR A 35 -5.72 -2.93 1.18
CA THR A 35 -5.72 -1.70 0.38
C THR A 35 -4.44 -1.58 -0.45
N LEU A 36 -3.30 -1.92 0.12
CA LEU A 36 -1.98 -1.78 -0.50
C LEU A 36 -1.55 -2.99 -1.34
N GLY A 37 -2.26 -4.12 -1.23
CA GLY A 37 -1.97 -5.34 -1.98
C GLY A 37 -0.68 -6.05 -1.57
N VAL A 38 -0.23 -5.87 -0.32
CA VAL A 38 1.00 -6.48 0.23
C VAL A 38 0.74 -7.06 1.62
N ASP A 39 1.49 -8.09 2.03
CA ASP A 39 1.36 -8.67 3.36
C ASP A 39 2.11 -7.84 4.41
N LEU A 40 1.37 -7.37 5.41
CA LEU A 40 1.93 -6.58 6.51
C LEU A 40 2.08 -7.40 7.82
N ALA A 41 1.75 -8.70 7.82
CA ALA A 41 1.74 -9.51 9.03
C ALA A 41 3.10 -9.56 9.73
N GLY A 42 4.21 -9.62 8.96
CA GLY A 42 5.58 -9.65 9.47
C GLY A 42 6.10 -8.34 10.07
N GLY A 43 5.39 -7.22 9.84
CA GLY A 43 5.78 -5.92 10.37
C GLY A 43 5.54 -5.79 11.88
N THR A 44 6.49 -5.20 12.59
CA THR A 44 6.31 -4.80 13.99
C THR A 44 5.69 -3.42 14.07
N THR A 45 4.56 -3.28 14.77
CA THR A 45 3.87 -1.99 14.94
C THR A 45 4.69 -1.05 15.83
N VAL A 46 4.99 0.14 15.32
CA VAL A 46 5.66 1.24 16.02
C VAL A 46 4.64 2.27 16.50
N LYS A 47 3.69 2.65 15.63
CA LYS A 47 2.60 3.59 15.93
C LYS A 47 1.32 3.08 15.29
N GLU A 48 0.19 3.21 16.00
CA GLU A 48 -1.14 2.89 15.51
C GLU A 48 -2.11 3.88 16.14
N GLU A 49 -2.73 4.71 15.32
CA GLU A 49 -3.69 5.73 15.73
C GLU A 49 -4.84 5.78 14.73
N ASP A 50 -6.05 5.94 15.23
CA ASP A 50 -7.27 6.10 14.45
C ASP A 50 -8.17 7.11 15.16
N THR A 51 -8.46 8.22 14.49
CA THR A 51 -9.28 9.31 15.02
C THR A 51 -10.70 9.30 14.47
N HIS A 52 -11.04 8.34 13.60
CA HIS A 52 -12.39 8.20 13.07
C HIS A 52 -13.38 7.87 14.20
N GLY A 53 -14.26 8.78 14.52
CA GLY A 53 -15.18 8.58 15.66
C GLY A 53 -16.42 9.47 15.61
N GLY A 54 -16.52 10.32 14.60
CA GLY A 54 -17.63 11.24 14.40
C GLY A 54 -18.79 10.67 13.59
N SER A 55 -19.94 11.33 13.63
CA SER A 55 -21.14 10.93 12.88
C SER A 55 -20.99 11.06 11.36
N HIS A 56 -19.92 11.69 10.88
CA HIS A 56 -19.65 11.93 9.45
C HIS A 56 -18.54 11.03 8.88
N GLY A 57 -17.83 10.26 9.73
CA GLY A 57 -16.74 9.39 9.30
C GLY A 57 -15.43 10.14 9.02
N ASP A 58 -15.38 11.45 9.32
CA ASP A 58 -14.15 12.23 9.17
C ASP A 58 -13.11 11.79 10.20
N GLY A 59 -11.87 11.75 9.80
CA GLY A 59 -10.76 11.35 10.68
C GLY A 59 -9.49 11.05 9.93
N GLU A 60 -8.48 10.67 10.70
CA GLU A 60 -7.16 10.30 10.23
C GLU A 60 -6.77 8.96 10.83
N THR A 61 -6.08 8.15 10.04
CA THR A 61 -5.48 6.89 10.50
C THR A 61 -3.99 6.92 10.23
N THR A 62 -3.20 6.55 11.24
CA THR A 62 -1.76 6.36 11.14
C THR A 62 -1.39 4.95 11.57
N LEU A 63 -0.65 4.23 10.72
CA LEU A 63 -0.03 2.96 11.05
C LEU A 63 1.43 2.97 10.60
N ILE A 64 2.36 2.81 11.54
CA ILE A 64 3.79 2.73 11.24
C ILE A 64 4.31 1.36 11.63
N LEU A 65 4.95 0.69 10.68
CA LEU A 65 5.49 -0.66 10.83
C LEU A 65 6.98 -0.69 10.53
N THR A 66 7.73 -1.48 11.29
CA THR A 66 9.14 -1.79 11.00
C THR A 66 9.27 -3.23 10.54
N PHE A 67 10.03 -3.44 9.46
CA PHE A 67 10.35 -4.75 8.90
C PHE A 67 11.86 -4.99 8.97
N VAL A 68 12.26 -6.19 9.38
CA VAL A 68 13.68 -6.56 9.50
C VAL A 68 13.92 -7.96 8.92
N GLY A 69 15.15 -8.22 8.48
CA GLY A 69 15.57 -9.57 8.05
C GLY A 69 14.74 -10.13 6.88
N GLU A 70 14.23 -11.34 7.04
CA GLU A 70 13.48 -12.04 6.00
C GLU A 70 12.14 -11.38 5.70
N GLU A 71 11.46 -10.83 6.71
CA GLU A 71 10.18 -10.13 6.57
C GLU A 71 10.33 -8.85 5.74
N ARG A 72 11.44 -8.13 5.90
CA ARG A 72 11.77 -6.98 5.07
C ARG A 72 11.97 -7.40 3.61
N THR A 73 12.76 -8.44 3.36
CA THR A 73 13.00 -8.93 2.01
C THR A 73 11.71 -9.41 1.34
N ALA A 74 10.83 -10.06 2.11
CA ALA A 74 9.53 -10.51 1.61
C ALA A 74 8.66 -9.32 1.20
N LEU A 75 8.51 -8.32 2.07
CA LEU A 75 7.73 -7.10 1.77
C LEU A 75 8.27 -6.37 0.54
N GLU A 76 9.59 -6.15 0.45
CA GLU A 76 10.21 -5.49 -0.72
C GLU A 76 9.95 -6.26 -2.02
N GLY A 77 9.97 -7.59 -1.95
CA GLY A 77 9.62 -8.45 -3.08
C GLY A 77 8.16 -8.36 -3.50
N GLU A 78 7.25 -8.17 -2.57
CA GLU A 78 5.82 -7.96 -2.82
C GLU A 78 5.55 -6.58 -3.39
N ILE A 79 6.10 -5.51 -2.78
CA ILE A 79 5.99 -4.13 -3.27
C ILE A 79 6.45 -4.01 -4.73
N ALA A 80 7.55 -4.65 -5.08
CA ALA A 80 8.09 -4.62 -6.45
C ALA A 80 7.19 -5.28 -7.50
N GLN A 81 6.19 -6.08 -7.07
CA GLN A 81 5.26 -6.81 -7.94
C GLN A 81 3.81 -6.32 -7.83
N ALA A 82 3.49 -5.60 -6.77
CA ALA A 82 2.14 -5.11 -6.51
C ALA A 82 1.82 -3.89 -7.37
N ASP A 83 0.58 -3.85 -7.87
CA ASP A 83 0.09 -2.69 -8.62
C ASP A 83 -0.08 -1.48 -7.69
N GLY A 84 0.14 -0.28 -8.25
CA GLY A 84 -0.06 0.99 -7.53
C GLY A 84 1.16 1.50 -6.77
N TRP A 85 2.18 0.67 -6.55
CA TRP A 85 3.43 1.11 -5.94
C TRP A 85 4.36 1.76 -6.97
N LYS A 86 4.95 2.87 -6.60
CA LYS A 86 5.87 3.67 -7.43
C LYS A 86 7.15 3.91 -6.65
N ALA A 87 8.28 3.93 -7.36
CA ALA A 87 9.55 4.28 -6.73
C ALA A 87 9.57 5.77 -6.32
N LEU A 88 10.26 6.08 -5.21
CA LEU A 88 10.57 7.46 -4.85
C LEU A 88 11.39 8.17 -5.96
N PRO A 89 11.33 9.50 -6.08
CA PRO A 89 10.71 10.45 -5.14
C PRO A 89 9.19 10.57 -5.29
N LEU A 90 8.55 11.12 -4.26
CA LEU A 90 7.12 11.50 -4.29
C LEU A 90 6.85 12.49 -5.43
N THR A 91 5.62 12.52 -5.92
CA THR A 91 5.13 13.59 -6.80
C THR A 91 5.15 14.94 -6.08
N GLU A 92 5.06 16.04 -6.82
CA GLU A 92 4.99 17.38 -6.22
C GLU A 92 3.81 17.50 -5.25
N ASN A 93 2.63 16.98 -5.63
CA ASN A 93 1.46 17.04 -4.77
C ASN A 93 1.63 16.19 -3.50
N LEU A 94 2.13 14.96 -3.61
CA LEU A 94 2.36 14.11 -2.44
C LEU A 94 3.47 14.65 -1.55
N ASN A 95 4.50 15.28 -2.13
CA ASN A 95 5.53 15.99 -1.36
C ASN A 95 4.91 17.10 -0.50
N ARG A 96 3.94 17.85 -1.07
CA ARG A 96 3.19 18.88 -0.32
C ARG A 96 2.32 18.26 0.78
N VAL A 97 1.68 17.11 0.53
CA VAL A 97 0.92 16.39 1.57
C VAL A 97 1.81 16.05 2.75
N VAL A 98 2.99 15.50 2.47
CA VAL A 98 3.88 14.94 3.50
C VAL A 98 4.63 16.02 4.28
N TYR A 99 5.08 17.09 3.61
CA TYR A 99 6.05 18.03 4.19
C TYR A 99 5.56 19.48 4.35
N GLU A 100 4.35 19.80 3.86
CA GLU A 100 3.76 21.12 4.05
C GLU A 100 2.63 21.08 5.09
N GLU A 101 2.42 22.17 5.81
CA GLU A 101 1.50 22.29 6.95
C GLU A 101 0.01 22.10 6.62
N ARG A 102 -0.36 21.88 5.36
CA ARG A 102 -1.78 21.84 4.93
C ARG A 102 -2.56 20.66 5.52
N PHE A 103 -1.91 19.55 5.82
CA PHE A 103 -2.55 18.35 6.34
C PHE A 103 -2.24 18.13 7.84
N GLY A 104 -1.85 19.17 8.54
CA GLY A 104 -1.53 19.09 9.96
C GLY A 104 -0.33 18.20 10.23
N ASP A 105 -0.46 17.39 11.26
CA ASP A 105 0.61 16.50 11.72
C ASP A 105 0.49 15.08 11.14
N LEU A 106 -0.37 14.85 10.13
CA LEU A 106 -0.67 13.51 9.60
C LEU A 106 0.58 12.71 9.25
N CYS A 107 1.53 13.34 8.55
CA CYS A 107 2.76 12.68 8.08
C CYS A 107 4.02 13.12 8.87
N GLU A 108 3.88 13.60 10.10
CA GLU A 108 4.99 14.15 10.90
C GLU A 108 6.15 13.16 11.13
N ASP A 109 5.82 11.85 11.13
CA ASP A 109 6.77 10.77 11.36
C ASP A 109 7.65 10.46 10.13
N VAL A 110 7.32 10.99 8.95
CA VAL A 110 8.06 10.71 7.70
C VAL A 110 9.37 11.52 7.66
N PRO A 111 10.54 10.87 7.51
CA PRO A 111 11.81 11.57 7.40
C PRO A 111 11.85 12.53 6.21
N GLN A 112 12.52 13.69 6.38
CA GLN A 112 12.61 14.75 5.37
C GLN A 112 13.44 14.38 4.14
N ASP A 113 14.34 13.42 4.27
CA ASP A 113 15.38 13.11 3.27
C ASP A 113 15.21 11.71 2.65
N LEU A 114 13.96 11.27 2.44
CA LEU A 114 13.67 9.98 1.81
C LEU A 114 14.08 9.99 0.33
N THR A 115 15.02 9.13 -0.03
CA THR A 115 15.54 9.02 -1.41
C THR A 115 15.46 7.61 -1.98
N ASP A 116 15.32 6.58 -1.14
CA ASP A 116 15.24 5.18 -1.53
C ASP A 116 13.98 4.53 -0.96
N GLY A 117 13.25 3.81 -1.82
CA GLY A 117 12.03 3.12 -1.43
C GLY A 117 10.89 3.32 -2.42
N TRP A 118 9.68 3.16 -1.91
CA TRP A 118 8.46 3.19 -2.72
C TRP A 118 7.34 3.92 -2.00
N TYR A 119 6.35 4.37 -2.77
CA TYR A 119 5.10 4.87 -2.25
C TYR A 119 3.90 4.29 -3.01
N CYS A 120 2.76 4.21 -2.34
CA CYS A 120 1.47 3.88 -2.92
C CYS A 120 0.47 4.96 -2.51
N PHE A 121 -0.24 5.53 -3.48
CA PHE A 121 -1.27 6.53 -3.26
C PHE A 121 -2.57 6.05 -3.87
N LEU A 122 -3.65 6.17 -3.11
CA LEU A 122 -5.00 5.84 -3.55
C LEU A 122 -5.96 6.97 -3.18
N ASP A 123 -6.44 7.67 -4.18
CA ASP A 123 -7.50 8.66 -4.06
C ASP A 123 -8.85 7.93 -3.97
N ARG A 124 -9.45 7.95 -2.78
CA ARG A 124 -10.76 7.31 -2.52
C ARG A 124 -11.92 8.29 -2.70
N HIS A 125 -11.65 9.52 -3.09
CA HIS A 125 -12.67 10.53 -3.27
C HIS A 125 -13.55 10.21 -4.48
N SER A 126 -14.87 10.45 -4.36
CA SER A 126 -15.87 10.13 -5.38
C SER A 126 -15.68 10.83 -6.74
N GLN A 127 -14.85 11.88 -6.79
CA GLN A 127 -14.52 12.63 -8.01
C GLN A 127 -13.19 12.15 -8.65
N ALA A 128 -12.52 11.18 -8.07
CA ALA A 128 -11.31 10.62 -8.67
C ALA A 128 -11.69 9.79 -9.92
N GLU A 129 -11.08 10.12 -11.06
CA GLU A 129 -11.22 9.34 -12.30
C GLU A 129 -10.26 8.16 -12.30
N ASP A 130 -9.05 8.37 -11.78
CA ASP A 130 -8.02 7.36 -11.55
C ASP A 130 -7.59 7.43 -10.08
N PRO A 131 -7.81 6.38 -9.29
CA PRO A 131 -7.39 6.35 -7.89
C PRO A 131 -5.87 6.52 -7.67
N ALA A 132 -5.04 6.22 -8.66
CA ALA A 132 -3.58 6.36 -8.56
C ALA A 132 -3.06 7.74 -9.00
N ASP A 133 -3.96 8.65 -9.41
CA ASP A 133 -3.64 10.02 -9.84
C ASP A 133 -3.88 11.02 -8.71
N ASP A 134 -2.85 11.71 -8.28
CA ASP A 134 -2.89 12.75 -7.25
C ASP A 134 -3.09 14.18 -7.81
N SER A 135 -3.20 14.33 -9.13
CA SER A 135 -3.29 15.64 -9.79
C SER A 135 -4.49 16.47 -9.35
N GLY A 136 -5.62 15.82 -9.05
CA GLY A 136 -6.84 16.43 -8.59
C GLY A 136 -6.90 16.79 -7.09
N LEU A 137 -5.92 16.34 -6.30
CA LEU A 137 -5.99 16.36 -4.85
C LEU A 137 -6.25 17.74 -4.25
N PHE A 138 -5.53 18.77 -4.69
CA PHE A 138 -5.69 20.14 -4.17
C PHE A 138 -6.79 20.97 -4.82
N GLY A 139 -7.48 20.41 -5.80
CA GLY A 139 -8.62 21.08 -6.48
C GLY A 139 -9.96 20.91 -5.75
N ARG A 140 -10.00 20.20 -4.63
CA ARG A 140 -11.22 19.78 -3.92
C ARG A 140 -11.35 20.44 -2.55
N ALA A 141 -12.58 20.41 -2.03
CA ALA A 141 -12.90 20.93 -0.70
C ALA A 141 -12.75 19.85 0.41
N SER A 142 -12.73 18.58 0.02
CA SER A 142 -12.58 17.43 0.93
C SER A 142 -11.54 16.44 0.42
N TYR A 143 -11.00 15.65 1.32
CA TYR A 143 -9.92 14.71 1.05
C TYR A 143 -10.31 13.32 1.54
N ASN A 144 -10.17 12.31 0.69
CA ASN A 144 -10.38 10.91 1.04
C ASN A 144 -9.30 10.13 0.33
N PHE A 145 -8.19 9.86 1.00
CA PHE A 145 -7.07 9.16 0.39
C PHE A 145 -6.36 8.20 1.36
N THR A 146 -5.68 7.23 0.79
CA THR A 146 -4.69 6.39 1.47
C THR A 146 -3.33 6.69 0.88
N LEU A 147 -2.33 6.91 1.73
CA LEU A 147 -0.92 7.09 1.34
C LEU A 147 -0.06 6.12 2.14
N ALA A 148 0.75 5.33 1.44
CA ALA A 148 1.78 4.51 2.06
C ALA A 148 3.15 4.91 1.52
N ILE A 149 4.15 4.99 2.39
CA ILE A 149 5.54 5.30 2.05
C ILE A 149 6.43 4.27 2.72
N TYR A 150 7.21 3.54 1.94
CA TYR A 150 8.20 2.60 2.44
C TYR A 150 9.60 3.18 2.28
N ASP A 151 10.28 3.36 3.39
CA ASP A 151 11.69 3.75 3.43
C ASP A 151 12.58 2.51 3.24
N GLY A 152 13.19 2.42 2.06
CA GLY A 152 14.06 1.32 1.69
C GLY A 152 15.39 1.30 2.46
N GLU A 153 15.80 2.37 3.11
CA GLU A 153 17.01 2.41 3.93
C GLU A 153 16.77 1.84 5.34
N SER A 154 15.71 2.30 6.01
CA SER A 154 15.39 1.90 7.38
C SER A 154 14.52 0.64 7.48
N GLY A 155 13.77 0.28 6.43
CA GLY A 155 12.78 -0.79 6.45
C GLY A 155 11.50 -0.40 7.19
N VAL A 156 11.18 0.89 7.24
CA VAL A 156 9.97 1.42 7.88
C VAL A 156 8.90 1.70 6.83
N LEU A 157 7.68 1.23 7.10
CA LEU A 157 6.49 1.52 6.32
C LEU A 157 5.59 2.48 7.10
N TYR A 158 5.30 3.61 6.49
CA TYR A 158 4.38 4.64 6.97
C TYR A 158 3.07 4.51 6.18
N CYS A 159 1.94 4.31 6.86
CA CYS A 159 0.62 4.21 6.26
C CYS A 159 -0.30 5.26 6.86
N TYR A 160 -0.96 6.01 6.01
CA TYR A 160 -1.87 7.10 6.38
C TYR A 160 -3.18 7.02 5.63
N GLU A 161 -4.26 7.34 6.31
CA GLU A 161 -5.55 7.63 5.69
C GLU A 161 -6.07 8.98 6.17
N MET A 162 -6.73 9.69 5.28
CA MET A 162 -7.43 10.93 5.59
C MET A 162 -8.81 10.89 4.98
N ASP A 163 -9.83 11.19 5.79
CA ASP A 163 -11.23 11.31 5.40
C ASP A 163 -11.81 12.60 5.97
N THR A 164 -12.35 13.49 5.07
CA THR A 164 -12.95 14.80 5.46
C THR A 164 -14.25 15.08 4.72
#